data_142498d10ed888abab597b254883b0c8
#
_entry.id   142498d10ed888abab597b254883b0c8
#
_cell.length_a   1.000
_cell.length_b   1.000
_cell.length_c   1.000
_cell.angle_alpha   90.00
_cell.angle_beta   90.00
_cell.angle_gamma   90.00
#
_symmetry.space_group_name_H-M   'P 1'
#
loop_
_entity.id
_entity.type
_entity.pdbx_description
1 polymer ?
#
loop_
_entity_poly.entity_id
_entity_poly.type
_entity_poly.pdbx_seq_one_letter_code
_entity_poly.pdbx_strand_id
1 'polypeptide(L)'
;GQAGATQPADPIFPGERFSILKLNMSDGLALATVNKAYENYPNKSFYPFFVGIELEVLDKNDSGRPVDTEAARLNQIQEEIETFLRQKHTVHSVARMTRNGTGDILIYIDTPRLTQEELNGFFGDILKERQVNFSIQKDTSWNAVAGFMNL
;
A
#
# COMPACT_ATOMS: atom_id res chain seq x y z
N GLY A 1 35.05 -11.26 -0.63
CA GLY A 1 33.84 -10.62 -0.19
C GLY A 1 32.74 -11.63 0.07
N GLN A 2 31.86 -11.24 0.91
CA GLN A 2 30.71 -12.09 1.18
C GLN A 2 29.67 -11.96 0.09
N ALA A 3 29.06 -13.06 -0.26
CA ALA A 3 27.86 -13.02 -1.07
C ALA A 3 26.78 -12.28 -0.31
N GLY A 4 25.84 -11.68 -1.01
CA GLY A 4 24.68 -11.06 -0.38
C GLY A 4 23.90 -12.08 0.44
N ALA A 5 23.07 -11.59 1.35
CA ALA A 5 22.21 -12.44 2.14
C ALA A 5 21.28 -13.24 1.23
N THR A 6 21.12 -14.53 1.52
CA THR A 6 20.24 -15.41 0.75
C THR A 6 18.81 -15.42 1.31
N GLN A 7 18.60 -14.80 2.45
CA GLN A 7 17.30 -14.72 3.11
C GLN A 7 17.23 -13.41 3.94
N PRO A 8 16.03 -12.92 4.21
CA PRO A 8 15.89 -11.70 5.00
C PRO A 8 16.43 -11.86 6.41
N ALA A 9 16.97 -10.79 6.96
CA ALA A 9 17.38 -10.74 8.36
C ALA A 9 16.15 -10.59 9.27
N ASP A 10 16.16 -11.21 10.44
CA ASP A 10 15.12 -11.00 11.44
C ASP A 10 15.30 -9.63 12.14
N PRO A 11 14.22 -8.96 12.52
CA PRO A 11 12.82 -9.35 12.26
C PRO A 11 12.40 -9.05 10.81
N ILE A 12 11.54 -9.92 10.27
CA ILE A 12 10.99 -9.72 8.91
C ILE A 12 10.14 -8.45 8.85
N PHE A 13 9.38 -8.17 9.91
CA PHE A 13 8.57 -6.96 10.02
C PHE A 13 9.21 -6.01 11.03
N PRO A 14 9.37 -4.72 10.68
CA PRO A 14 10.11 -3.76 11.53
C PRO A 14 9.24 -3.23 12.67
N GLY A 15 8.17 -3.65 13.02
CA GLY A 15 7.29 -3.09 14.02
C GLY A 15 6.47 -1.93 13.45
N GLU A 16 5.89 -1.13 14.33
CA GLU A 16 4.95 -0.10 13.92
C GLU A 16 5.32 1.25 14.54
N ARG A 17 5.48 2.26 13.68
CA ARG A 17 5.71 3.64 14.09
C ARG A 17 4.99 4.55 13.09
N PHE A 18 3.68 4.68 13.27
CA PHE A 18 2.85 5.41 12.33
C PHE A 18 2.95 6.92 12.50
N SER A 19 3.01 7.62 11.37
CA SER A 19 2.93 9.07 11.29
C SER A 19 1.84 9.46 10.30
N ILE A 20 1.14 10.55 10.62
CA ILE A 20 0.16 11.15 9.70
C ILE A 20 0.80 12.37 9.09
N LEU A 21 0.88 12.40 7.76
CA LEU A 21 1.51 13.46 7.00
C LEU A 21 0.46 14.21 6.19
N LYS A 22 0.57 15.55 6.20
CA LYS A 22 -0.21 16.42 5.33
C LYS A 22 0.70 16.82 4.17
N LEU A 23 0.25 16.58 2.94
CA LEU A 23 1.03 16.82 1.74
C LEU A 23 0.26 17.78 0.84
N ASN A 24 0.93 18.83 0.36
CA ASN A 24 0.37 19.72 -0.66
C ASN A 24 0.73 19.15 -2.02
N MET A 25 -0.27 18.69 -2.74
CA MET A 25 -0.10 18.10 -4.07
C MET A 25 -0.75 19.00 -5.11
N SER A 26 -0.42 18.80 -6.39
CA SER A 26 -0.94 19.61 -7.49
C SER A 26 -2.47 19.60 -7.57
N ASP A 27 -3.09 18.49 -7.15
CA ASP A 27 -4.54 18.31 -7.17
C ASP A 27 -5.22 18.56 -5.81
N GLY A 28 -4.48 19.10 -4.83
CA GLY A 28 -5.01 19.44 -3.52
C GLY A 28 -4.24 18.83 -2.37
N LEU A 29 -4.86 18.89 -1.19
CA LEU A 29 -4.28 18.35 0.04
C LEU A 29 -4.43 16.82 0.10
N ALA A 30 -3.34 16.13 0.39
CA ALA A 30 -3.35 14.71 0.66
C ALA A 30 -3.04 14.45 2.13
N LEU A 31 -3.62 13.38 2.68
CA LEU A 31 -3.28 12.86 4.00
C LEU A 31 -2.73 11.45 3.84
N ALA A 32 -1.51 11.25 4.33
CA ALA A 32 -0.87 9.94 4.29
C ALA A 32 -0.64 9.42 5.69
N THR A 33 -0.93 8.14 5.92
CA THR A 33 -0.55 7.41 7.11
C THR A 33 0.60 6.49 6.72
N VAL A 34 1.76 6.69 7.33
CA VAL A 34 3.00 6.01 6.93
C VAL A 34 3.57 5.27 8.13
N ASN A 35 3.98 4.02 7.92
CA ASN A 35 4.74 3.31 8.95
C ASN A 35 6.22 3.68 8.81
N LYS A 36 6.67 4.62 9.64
CA LYS A 36 8.05 5.12 9.63
C LYS A 36 9.06 4.08 10.10
N ALA A 37 8.61 2.96 10.66
CA ALA A 37 9.52 1.87 11.00
C ALA A 37 10.21 1.26 9.77
N TYR A 38 9.66 1.49 8.58
CA TYR A 38 10.29 1.08 7.33
C TYR A 38 11.40 2.01 6.84
N GLU A 39 11.65 3.13 7.52
CA GLU A 39 12.64 4.14 7.08
C GLU A 39 14.01 3.52 6.82
N ASN A 40 14.51 2.72 7.75
CA ASN A 40 15.81 2.06 7.63
C ASN A 40 15.66 0.53 7.55
N TYR A 41 14.60 0.07 6.92
CA TYR A 41 14.31 -1.36 6.83
C TYR A 41 15.38 -2.07 6.00
N PRO A 42 16.09 -3.06 6.58
CA PRO A 42 17.25 -3.67 5.91
C PRO A 42 16.89 -4.69 4.84
N ASN A 43 15.64 -5.17 4.79
CA ASN A 43 15.24 -6.27 3.93
C ASN A 43 14.51 -5.82 2.66
N LYS A 44 14.59 -4.56 2.28
CA LYS A 44 13.86 -4.03 1.12
C LYS A 44 14.07 -4.85 -0.14
N SER A 45 15.30 -5.28 -0.39
CA SER A 45 15.64 -6.01 -1.61
C SER A 45 15.00 -7.41 -1.70
N PHE A 46 14.52 -7.96 -0.58
CA PHE A 46 13.80 -9.24 -0.56
C PHE A 46 12.33 -9.07 -0.94
N TYR A 47 11.82 -7.83 -0.94
CA TYR A 47 10.44 -7.51 -1.29
C TYR A 47 10.45 -6.42 -2.36
N PRO A 48 10.95 -6.74 -3.58
CA PRO A 48 11.26 -5.73 -4.58
C PRO A 48 10.08 -5.36 -5.47
N PHE A 49 8.87 -5.77 -5.12
CA PHE A 49 7.69 -5.48 -5.94
C PHE A 49 6.73 -4.57 -5.23
N PHE A 50 6.54 -3.40 -5.80
CA PHE A 50 5.57 -2.42 -5.32
C PHE A 50 4.18 -2.78 -5.83
N VAL A 51 3.22 -2.88 -4.91
CA VAL A 51 1.80 -3.06 -5.22
C VAL A 51 1.10 -1.76 -4.87
N GLY A 52 0.67 -1.06 -5.91
CA GLY A 52 -0.09 0.17 -5.76
C GLY A 52 -1.56 -0.09 -6.06
N ILE A 53 -2.43 0.25 -5.14
CA ILE A 53 -3.87 0.12 -5.32
C ILE A 53 -4.50 1.49 -5.14
N GLU A 54 -5.31 1.90 -6.11
CA GLU A 54 -6.09 3.13 -6.02
C GLU A 54 -7.56 2.78 -5.93
N LEU A 55 -8.20 3.21 -4.84
CA LEU A 55 -9.63 2.99 -4.60
C LEU A 55 -10.37 4.30 -4.79
N GLU A 56 -11.47 4.25 -5.53
CA GLU A 56 -12.37 5.39 -5.64
C GLU A 56 -13.01 5.67 -4.27
N VAL A 57 -13.01 6.93 -3.84
CA VAL A 57 -13.71 7.37 -2.64
C VAL A 57 -15.13 7.79 -3.03
N LEU A 58 -16.13 7.04 -2.57
CA LEU A 58 -17.52 7.23 -3.00
C LEU A 58 -18.25 8.32 -2.23
N ASP A 59 -18.03 8.40 -0.92
CA ASP A 59 -18.76 9.32 -0.06
C ASP A 59 -17.77 10.26 0.62
N LYS A 60 -17.78 11.52 0.19
CA LYS A 60 -16.80 12.53 0.59
C LYS A 60 -17.49 13.68 1.32
N ASN A 61 -16.75 14.29 2.26
CA ASN A 61 -17.16 15.55 2.87
C ASN A 61 -16.74 16.73 1.96
N ASP A 62 -16.98 17.95 2.40
CA ASP A 62 -16.72 19.16 1.62
C ASP A 62 -15.24 19.36 1.29
N SER A 63 -14.34 18.80 2.09
CA SER A 63 -12.89 18.89 1.83
C SER A 63 -12.37 17.75 0.95
N GLY A 64 -13.23 16.90 0.42
CA GLY A 64 -12.86 15.79 -0.46
C GLY A 64 -12.36 14.55 0.27
N ARG A 65 -12.49 14.50 1.59
CA ARG A 65 -12.11 13.34 2.40
C ARG A 65 -13.27 12.39 2.56
N PRO A 66 -13.00 11.09 2.75
CA PRO A 66 -14.08 10.16 3.01
C PRO A 66 -14.78 10.50 4.34
N VAL A 67 -16.11 10.41 4.34
CA VAL A 67 -16.86 10.45 5.59
C VAL A 67 -16.55 9.18 6.41
N ASP A 68 -16.90 9.16 7.70
CA ASP A 68 -16.46 8.10 8.62
C ASP A 68 -16.86 6.70 8.15
N THR A 69 -18.08 6.53 7.63
CA THR A 69 -18.53 5.22 7.12
C THR A 69 -17.75 4.79 5.88
N GLU A 70 -17.41 5.73 5.03
CA GLU A 70 -16.60 5.45 3.84
C GLU A 70 -15.16 5.13 4.22
N ALA A 71 -14.58 5.86 5.17
CA ALA A 71 -13.24 5.56 5.68
C ALA A 71 -13.18 4.15 6.26
N ALA A 72 -14.21 3.74 7.01
CA ALA A 72 -14.29 2.38 7.54
C ALA A 72 -14.36 1.33 6.44
N ARG A 73 -15.12 1.61 5.37
CA ARG A 73 -15.20 0.71 4.21
C ARG A 73 -13.86 0.59 3.48
N LEU A 74 -13.17 1.71 3.27
CA LEU A 74 -11.84 1.70 2.63
C LEU A 74 -10.84 0.91 3.44
N ASN A 75 -10.86 1.04 4.76
CA ASN A 75 -10.00 0.26 5.65
C ASN A 75 -10.31 -1.23 5.57
N GLN A 76 -11.59 -1.60 5.50
CA GLN A 76 -12.02 -2.99 5.36
C GLN A 76 -11.52 -3.57 4.03
N ILE A 77 -11.63 -2.82 2.94
CA ILE A 77 -11.14 -3.25 1.63
C ILE A 77 -9.62 -3.46 1.69
N GLN A 78 -8.89 -2.55 2.34
CA GLN A 78 -7.44 -2.70 2.51
C GLN A 78 -7.11 -4.00 3.25
N GLU A 79 -7.79 -4.31 4.32
CA GLU A 79 -7.58 -5.55 5.08
C GLU A 79 -7.87 -6.78 4.22
N GLU A 80 -8.93 -6.75 3.42
CA GLU A 80 -9.27 -7.83 2.49
C GLU A 80 -8.17 -8.04 1.44
N ILE A 81 -7.66 -6.94 0.86
CA ILE A 81 -6.57 -7.00 -0.11
C ILE A 81 -5.31 -7.60 0.52
N GLU A 82 -4.94 -7.14 1.71
CA GLU A 82 -3.76 -7.64 2.39
C GLU A 82 -3.90 -9.13 2.73
N THR A 83 -5.06 -9.56 3.20
CA THR A 83 -5.33 -10.96 3.48
C THR A 83 -5.23 -11.81 2.22
N PHE A 84 -5.77 -11.32 1.10
CA PHE A 84 -5.68 -11.99 -0.20
C PHE A 84 -4.22 -12.16 -0.63
N LEU A 85 -3.43 -11.10 -0.54
CA LEU A 85 -2.02 -11.14 -0.92
C LEU A 85 -1.21 -12.08 -0.01
N ARG A 86 -1.51 -12.11 1.29
CA ARG A 86 -0.80 -12.95 2.25
C ARG A 86 -0.98 -14.45 2.02
N GLN A 87 -1.96 -14.85 1.24
CA GLN A 87 -2.12 -16.26 0.90
C GLN A 87 -0.90 -16.82 0.17
N LYS A 88 -0.17 -15.97 -0.56
CA LYS A 88 0.96 -16.38 -1.38
C LYS A 88 2.21 -15.54 -1.17
N HIS A 89 2.13 -14.47 -0.38
CA HIS A 89 3.22 -13.49 -0.27
C HIS A 89 3.45 -13.06 1.16
N THR A 90 4.65 -12.55 1.42
CA THR A 90 4.92 -11.73 2.57
C THR A 90 4.52 -10.30 2.20
N VAL A 91 3.66 -9.68 2.99
CA VAL A 91 3.05 -8.39 2.66
C VAL A 91 3.56 -7.33 3.63
N HIS A 92 4.17 -6.29 3.07
CA HIS A 92 4.61 -5.12 3.83
C HIS A 92 3.71 -3.94 3.48
N SER A 93 2.82 -3.61 4.39
CA SER A 93 1.92 -2.46 4.24
C SER A 93 2.66 -1.23 4.75
N VAL A 94 3.12 -0.38 3.83
CA VAL A 94 4.01 0.73 4.17
C VAL A 94 3.27 2.02 4.42
N ALA A 95 2.30 2.32 3.58
CA ALA A 95 1.56 3.58 3.67
C ALA A 95 0.19 3.47 3.03
N ARG A 96 -0.68 4.39 3.42
CA ARG A 96 -1.93 4.67 2.72
C ARG A 96 -2.11 6.17 2.64
N MET A 97 -2.80 6.63 1.61
CA MET A 97 -2.99 8.06 1.40
C MET A 97 -4.39 8.31 0.85
N THR A 98 -5.01 9.41 1.26
CA THR A 98 -6.23 9.89 0.63
C THR A 98 -5.94 11.23 -0.02
N ARG A 99 -6.34 11.37 -1.28
CA ARG A 99 -6.15 12.59 -2.06
C ARG A 99 -7.25 12.72 -3.09
N ASN A 100 -7.88 13.85 -3.14
CA ASN A 100 -8.80 14.24 -4.22
C ASN A 100 -9.71 13.11 -4.74
N GLY A 101 -10.43 12.45 -3.83
CA GLY A 101 -11.37 11.39 -4.19
C GLY A 101 -10.76 10.03 -4.45
N THR A 102 -9.47 9.84 -4.13
CA THR A 102 -8.77 8.58 -4.31
C THR A 102 -8.13 8.15 -3.00
N GLY A 103 -8.27 6.86 -2.66
CA GLY A 103 -7.53 6.23 -1.58
C GLY A 103 -6.44 5.35 -2.15
N ASP A 104 -5.19 5.63 -1.78
CA ASP A 104 -4.02 4.87 -2.24
C ASP A 104 -3.55 3.91 -1.16
N ILE A 105 -3.23 2.68 -1.53
CA ILE A 105 -2.62 1.67 -0.67
C ILE A 105 -1.26 1.32 -1.27
N LEU A 106 -0.21 1.44 -0.46
CA LEU A 106 1.17 1.25 -0.90
C LEU A 106 1.78 0.07 -0.15
N ILE A 107 2.02 -1.01 -0.88
CA ILE A 107 2.46 -2.30 -0.33
C ILE A 107 3.69 -2.78 -1.09
N TYR A 108 4.57 -3.53 -0.39
CA TYR A 108 5.67 -4.26 -1.03
C TYR A 108 5.57 -5.74 -0.72
N ILE A 109 5.86 -6.55 -1.73
CA ILE A 109 5.80 -8.02 -1.65
C ILE A 109 7.03 -8.65 -2.30
N ASP A 110 7.23 -9.93 -2.03
CA ASP A 110 8.16 -10.79 -2.75
C ASP A 110 7.64 -11.05 -4.17
N THR A 111 8.31 -11.91 -4.92
CA THR A 111 7.97 -12.17 -6.33
C THR A 111 6.48 -12.50 -6.50
N PRO A 112 5.77 -11.79 -7.39
CA PRO A 112 4.34 -12.02 -7.58
C PRO A 112 4.03 -13.44 -8.08
N ARG A 113 2.99 -14.03 -7.49
CA ARG A 113 2.50 -15.37 -7.84
C ARG A 113 0.99 -15.36 -8.02
N LEU A 114 0.48 -14.27 -8.60
CA LEU A 114 -0.95 -14.10 -8.83
C LEU A 114 -1.25 -14.22 -10.31
N THR A 115 -2.28 -14.99 -10.64
CA THR A 115 -2.79 -15.05 -12.00
C THR A 115 -3.83 -13.95 -12.21
N GLN A 116 -4.07 -13.60 -13.47
CA GLN A 116 -5.13 -12.65 -13.82
C GLN A 116 -6.50 -13.16 -13.37
N GLU A 117 -6.72 -14.47 -13.45
CA GLU A 117 -7.96 -15.11 -13.01
C GLU A 117 -8.17 -14.92 -11.51
N GLU A 118 -7.11 -15.12 -10.70
CA GLU A 118 -7.18 -14.90 -9.26
C GLU A 118 -7.49 -13.44 -8.91
N LEU A 119 -6.85 -12.51 -9.61
CA LEU A 119 -7.10 -11.07 -9.42
C LEU A 119 -8.53 -10.71 -9.80
N ASN A 120 -9.02 -11.21 -10.92
CA ASN A 120 -10.39 -10.95 -11.36
C ASN A 120 -11.40 -11.53 -10.38
N GLY A 121 -11.13 -12.71 -9.85
CA GLY A 121 -12.00 -13.33 -8.85
C GLY A 121 -12.07 -12.54 -7.56
N PHE A 122 -10.95 -12.05 -7.09
CA PHE A 122 -10.91 -11.27 -5.85
C PHE A 122 -11.54 -9.89 -6.03
N PHE A 123 -11.13 -9.15 -7.09
CA PHE A 123 -11.58 -7.77 -7.26
C PHE A 123 -12.98 -7.64 -7.87
N GLY A 124 -13.56 -8.74 -8.36
CA GLY A 124 -14.83 -8.69 -9.05
C GLY A 124 -15.96 -8.02 -8.27
N ASP A 125 -16.13 -8.36 -7.01
CA ASP A 125 -17.16 -7.78 -6.16
C ASP A 125 -16.87 -6.32 -5.80
N ILE A 126 -15.59 -6.01 -5.54
CA ILE A 126 -15.18 -4.63 -5.23
C ILE A 126 -15.43 -3.73 -6.43
N LEU A 127 -15.14 -4.23 -7.65
CA LEU A 127 -15.35 -3.48 -8.89
C LEU A 127 -16.82 -3.21 -9.19
N LYS A 128 -17.73 -4.00 -8.65
CA LYS A 128 -19.17 -3.70 -8.73
C LYS A 128 -19.56 -2.51 -7.86
N GLU A 129 -18.78 -2.24 -6.82
CA GLU A 129 -19.05 -1.20 -5.84
C GLU A 129 -18.38 0.13 -6.23
N ARG A 130 -17.12 0.09 -6.69
CA ARG A 130 -16.30 1.27 -6.97
C ARG A 130 -15.21 0.96 -8.00
N GLN A 131 -14.58 2.01 -8.52
CA GLN A 131 -13.43 1.85 -9.39
C GLN A 131 -12.19 1.49 -8.57
N VAL A 132 -11.37 0.59 -9.12
CA VAL A 132 -10.12 0.15 -8.51
C VAL A 132 -9.06 0.07 -9.59
N ASN A 133 -7.91 0.66 -9.34
CA ASN A 133 -6.71 0.44 -10.15
C ASN A 133 -5.71 -0.35 -9.32
N PHE A 134 -5.23 -1.44 -9.87
CA PHE A 134 -4.26 -2.32 -9.24
C PHE A 134 -3.04 -2.45 -10.15
N SER A 135 -1.85 -2.21 -9.62
CA SER A 135 -0.61 -2.33 -10.37
C SER A 135 0.47 -2.98 -9.53
N ILE A 136 1.34 -3.74 -10.19
CA ILE A 136 2.54 -4.31 -9.58
C ILE A 136 3.72 -3.89 -10.44
N GLN A 137 4.75 -3.31 -9.81
CA GLN A 137 5.96 -2.87 -10.50
C GLN A 137 7.18 -3.25 -9.69
N LYS A 138 8.26 -3.62 -10.38
CA LYS A 138 9.52 -3.86 -9.69
C LYS A 138 10.09 -2.53 -9.20
N ASP A 139 10.44 -2.48 -7.92
CA ASP A 139 10.95 -1.27 -7.26
C ASP A 139 11.87 -1.69 -6.10
N THR A 140 13.03 -2.20 -6.44
CA THR A 140 13.95 -2.85 -5.50
C THR A 140 14.39 -1.92 -4.36
N SER A 141 14.51 -0.64 -4.62
CA SER A 141 14.96 0.35 -3.64
C SER A 141 13.80 1.04 -2.91
N TRP A 142 12.58 0.64 -3.17
CA TRP A 142 11.36 1.21 -2.55
C TRP A 142 11.23 2.71 -2.82
N ASN A 143 11.51 3.12 -4.06
CA ASN A 143 11.46 4.54 -4.45
C ASN A 143 10.06 5.15 -4.35
N ALA A 144 9.02 4.35 -4.55
CA ALA A 144 7.65 4.84 -4.50
C ALA A 144 7.27 5.43 -3.14
N VAL A 145 7.90 4.95 -2.06
CA VAL A 145 7.62 5.43 -0.69
C VAL A 145 8.76 6.25 -0.09
N ALA A 146 9.87 6.40 -0.79
CA ALA A 146 11.05 7.09 -0.24
C ALA A 146 10.74 8.52 0.19
N GLY A 147 9.92 9.24 -0.55
CA GLY A 147 9.55 10.61 -0.22
C GLY A 147 8.81 10.75 1.11
N PHE A 148 8.04 9.75 1.51
CA PHE A 148 7.34 9.77 2.79
C PHE A 148 8.28 9.58 3.98
N MET A 149 9.39 8.90 3.78
CA MET A 149 10.32 8.56 4.86
C MET A 149 11.13 9.75 5.34
N ASN A 150 11.27 10.77 4.48
CA ASN A 150 12.07 11.96 4.77
C ASN A 150 11.24 13.12 5.34
N LEU A 151 9.97 12.93 5.56
CA LEU A 151 9.07 13.97 6.03
C LEU A 151 8.85 13.94 7.54
#